data_b83f1cf45dc59a7b9debf7a33850639e
#
_entry.id   b83f1cf45dc59a7b9debf7a33850639e
#
_cell.length_a   1.000
_cell.length_b   1.000
_cell.length_c   1.000
_cell.angle_alpha   90.00
_cell.angle_beta   90.00
_cell.angle_gamma   90.00
#
_symmetry.space_group_name_H-M   'P 1'
#
loop_
_entity.id
_entity.type
_entity.pdbx_description
1 polymer ?
#
loop_
_entity_poly.entity_id
_entity_poly.type
_entity_poly.pdbx_seq_one_letter_code
_entity_poly.pdbx_strand_id
1 'polypeptide(L)'
;TLVAGAELSVSWEVHTVHVVALAIDPANRILDDGLAAIRCGRDARAHRIAESLARAGIAGAYEGARRFVTSDRLISRSHFARFLVEAGHAREVKDVFKRYLAVGKPGYVAHAWASLPDAIAWIHAAGGLAVLAHPGRYKVTATGMRRLLTDFRDAGGDAIEVLSPSHTAAQCAEYATHARTFGFLASAGTDYHGPGESWLDLGDLPVGERATLTMLTGDAWWDQNTEKDPERIVPRTSCTA
;
A
#
# COMPACT_ATOMS: atom_id res chain seq x y z
N THR A 1 18.42 -1.62 11.95
CA THR A 1 17.63 -2.87 11.97
C THR A 1 16.60 -2.81 10.85
N LEU A 2 16.44 -3.90 10.07
CA LEU A 2 15.39 -4.04 9.07
C LEU A 2 14.20 -4.77 9.73
N VAL A 3 13.02 -4.19 9.63
CA VAL A 3 11.77 -4.80 10.11
C VAL A 3 11.04 -5.38 8.89
N ALA A 4 10.66 -6.65 8.97
CA ALA A 4 9.89 -7.29 7.90
C ALA A 4 8.50 -6.67 7.80
N GLY A 5 8.07 -6.38 6.57
CA GLY A 5 6.77 -5.77 6.31
C GLY A 5 6.30 -5.97 4.88
N ALA A 6 5.05 -5.66 4.65
CA ALA A 6 4.42 -5.68 3.33
C ALA A 6 3.28 -4.65 3.27
N GLU A 7 3.04 -4.09 2.09
CA GLU A 7 1.86 -3.25 1.86
C GLU A 7 0.81 -4.03 1.05
N LEU A 8 -0.37 -4.18 1.64
CA LEU A 8 -1.50 -4.91 1.09
C LEU A 8 -2.53 -3.94 0.50
N SER A 9 -2.92 -4.16 -0.75
CA SER A 9 -4.12 -3.51 -1.30
C SER A 9 -5.36 -4.20 -0.75
N VAL A 10 -6.31 -3.41 -0.26
CA VAL A 10 -7.54 -3.87 0.40
C VAL A 10 -8.74 -3.16 -0.19
N SER A 11 -9.85 -3.87 -0.35
CA SER A 11 -11.13 -3.29 -0.75
C SER A 11 -11.89 -2.83 0.50
N TRP A 12 -12.26 -1.57 0.52
CA TRP A 12 -13.20 -1.01 1.47
C TRP A 12 -14.29 -0.25 0.69
N GLU A 13 -15.51 -0.76 0.75
CA GLU A 13 -16.62 -0.29 -0.09
C GLU A 13 -16.22 -0.25 -1.58
N VAL A 14 -16.29 0.93 -2.19
CA VAL A 14 -15.90 1.16 -3.59
C VAL A 14 -14.44 1.63 -3.73
N HIS A 15 -13.72 1.77 -2.63
CA HIS A 15 -12.37 2.29 -2.58
C HIS A 15 -11.34 1.17 -2.44
N THR A 16 -10.16 1.40 -2.99
CA THR A 16 -8.95 0.65 -2.62
C THR A 16 -8.23 1.45 -1.55
N VAL A 17 -8.01 0.83 -0.41
CA VAL A 17 -7.17 1.35 0.66
C VAL A 17 -5.94 0.46 0.80
N HIS A 18 -4.90 0.95 1.46
CA HIS A 18 -3.68 0.19 1.68
C HIS A 18 -3.48 -0.04 3.18
N VAL A 19 -3.07 -1.26 3.51
CA VAL A 19 -2.72 -1.64 4.88
C VAL A 19 -1.28 -2.12 4.87
N VAL A 20 -0.43 -1.44 5.63
CA VAL A 20 0.96 -1.85 5.84
C VAL A 20 0.99 -2.84 6.99
N ALA A 21 1.57 -4.00 6.73
CA ALA A 21 1.91 -5.00 7.73
C ALA A 21 3.33 -4.69 8.25
N LEU A 22 3.51 -4.50 9.53
CA LEU A 22 4.82 -4.27 10.16
C LEU A 22 5.16 -5.41 11.13
N ALA A 23 6.45 -5.72 11.25
CA ALA A 23 6.98 -6.72 12.17
C ALA A 23 6.35 -8.12 11.99
N ILE A 24 6.03 -8.48 10.76
CA ILE A 24 5.46 -9.79 10.41
C ILE A 24 6.54 -10.89 10.41
N ASP A 25 6.11 -12.12 10.70
CA ASP A 25 6.86 -13.32 10.35
C ASP A 25 6.65 -13.61 8.84
N PRO A 26 7.67 -13.42 7.98
CA PRO A 26 7.54 -13.65 6.55
C PRO A 26 7.35 -15.14 6.18
N ALA A 27 7.59 -16.06 7.11
CA ALA A 27 7.36 -17.50 6.93
C ALA A 27 5.95 -17.95 7.34
N ASN A 28 5.11 -17.03 7.82
CA ASN A 28 3.75 -17.37 8.24
C ASN A 28 2.89 -17.77 7.04
N ARG A 29 2.36 -19.01 7.08
CA ARG A 29 1.60 -19.60 5.96
C ARG A 29 0.27 -18.89 5.71
N ILE A 30 -0.43 -18.45 6.75
CA ILE A 30 -1.73 -17.77 6.61
C ILE A 30 -1.55 -16.45 5.84
N LEU A 31 -0.52 -15.68 6.19
CA LEU A 31 -0.18 -14.44 5.48
C LEU A 31 0.28 -14.74 4.05
N ASP A 32 1.15 -15.74 3.84
CA ASP A 32 1.63 -16.06 2.49
C ASP A 32 0.50 -16.54 1.57
N ASP A 33 -0.40 -17.39 2.06
CA ASP A 33 -1.59 -17.83 1.31
C ASP A 33 -2.49 -16.63 0.94
N GLY A 34 -2.72 -15.70 1.87
CA GLY A 34 -3.46 -14.46 1.62
C GLY A 34 -2.80 -13.57 0.58
N LEU A 35 -1.48 -13.37 0.69
CA LEU A 35 -0.70 -12.61 -0.29
C LEU A 35 -0.66 -13.32 -1.66
N ALA A 36 -0.61 -14.66 -1.69
CA ALA A 36 -0.70 -15.43 -2.93
C ALA A 36 -2.05 -15.22 -3.62
N ALA A 37 -3.15 -15.22 -2.88
CA ALA A 37 -4.48 -14.93 -3.43
C ALA A 37 -4.56 -13.52 -4.04
N ILE A 38 -4.00 -12.50 -3.37
CA ILE A 38 -3.90 -11.13 -3.90
C ILE A 38 -3.07 -11.11 -5.20
N ARG A 39 -1.91 -11.80 -5.22
CA ARG A 39 -1.04 -11.88 -6.41
C ARG A 39 -1.74 -12.53 -7.59
N CYS A 40 -2.41 -13.66 -7.38
CA CYS A 40 -3.20 -14.33 -8.42
C CYS A 40 -4.33 -13.43 -8.95
N GLY A 41 -5.02 -12.72 -8.07
CA GLY A 41 -6.04 -11.76 -8.47
C GLY A 41 -5.49 -10.62 -9.34
N ARG A 42 -4.27 -10.16 -9.08
CA ARG A 42 -3.58 -9.14 -9.91
C ARG A 42 -3.31 -9.64 -11.33
N ASP A 43 -2.80 -10.86 -11.47
CA ASP A 43 -2.50 -11.44 -12.79
C ASP A 43 -3.78 -11.68 -13.61
N ALA A 44 -4.80 -12.27 -13.02
CA ALA A 44 -6.10 -12.41 -13.66
C ALA A 44 -6.71 -11.07 -14.09
N ARG A 45 -6.53 -10.02 -13.29
CA ARG A 45 -6.92 -8.66 -13.66
C ARG A 45 -6.11 -8.14 -14.85
N ALA A 46 -4.79 -8.38 -14.87
CA ALA A 46 -3.92 -7.93 -15.96
C ALA A 46 -4.35 -8.53 -17.30
N HIS A 47 -4.68 -9.81 -17.33
CA HIS A 47 -5.24 -10.45 -18.54
C HIS A 47 -6.53 -9.76 -18.98
N ARG A 48 -7.47 -9.50 -18.07
CA ARG A 48 -8.72 -8.80 -18.40
C ARG A 48 -8.50 -7.36 -18.87
N ILE A 49 -7.49 -6.65 -18.35
CA ILE A 49 -7.09 -5.33 -18.87
C ILE A 49 -6.62 -5.46 -20.31
N ALA A 50 -5.72 -6.41 -20.60
CA ALA A 50 -5.20 -6.63 -21.94
C ALA A 50 -6.30 -7.00 -22.94
N GLU A 51 -7.21 -7.90 -22.59
CA GLU A 51 -8.37 -8.24 -23.40
C GLU A 51 -9.26 -7.02 -23.68
N SER A 52 -9.47 -6.18 -22.67
CA SER A 52 -10.29 -4.97 -22.81
C SER A 52 -9.62 -3.93 -23.71
N LEU A 53 -8.29 -3.77 -23.60
CA LEU A 53 -7.50 -2.94 -24.50
C LEU A 53 -7.48 -3.48 -25.92
N ALA A 54 -7.39 -4.82 -26.10
CA ALA A 54 -7.45 -5.45 -27.43
C ALA A 54 -8.80 -5.17 -28.13
N ARG A 55 -9.92 -5.25 -27.39
CA ARG A 55 -11.24 -4.84 -27.93
C ARG A 55 -11.30 -3.36 -28.33
N ALA A 56 -10.46 -2.53 -27.73
CA ALA A 56 -10.30 -1.11 -28.09
C ALA A 56 -9.24 -0.87 -29.18
N GLY A 57 -8.76 -1.92 -29.85
CA GLY A 57 -7.77 -1.84 -30.93
C GLY A 57 -6.30 -1.83 -30.48
N ILE A 58 -6.01 -2.11 -29.22
CA ILE A 58 -4.64 -2.13 -28.67
C ILE A 58 -4.28 -3.57 -28.33
N ALA A 59 -3.68 -4.28 -29.29
CA ALA A 59 -3.23 -5.66 -29.13
C ALA A 59 -1.89 -5.76 -28.39
N GLY A 60 -1.55 -6.96 -27.85
CA GLY A 60 -0.26 -7.25 -27.24
C GLY A 60 0.00 -6.52 -25.92
N ALA A 61 -1.04 -6.00 -25.28
CA ALA A 61 -0.89 -5.15 -24.10
C ALA A 61 -0.39 -5.92 -22.86
N TYR A 62 -0.69 -7.21 -22.73
CA TYR A 62 -0.19 -8.02 -21.61
C TYR A 62 1.33 -8.22 -21.70
N GLU A 63 1.81 -8.73 -22.83
CA GLU A 63 3.23 -8.96 -23.09
C GLU A 63 4.02 -7.66 -23.06
N GLY A 64 3.44 -6.59 -23.64
CA GLY A 64 4.02 -5.25 -23.58
C GLY A 64 4.18 -4.72 -22.16
N ALA A 65 3.17 -4.87 -21.32
CA ALA A 65 3.23 -4.46 -19.92
C ALA A 65 4.21 -5.33 -19.10
N ARG A 66 4.29 -6.64 -19.39
CA ARG A 66 5.22 -7.56 -18.71
C ARG A 66 6.70 -7.17 -18.85
N ARG A 67 7.09 -6.53 -19.94
CA ARG A 67 8.48 -6.06 -20.14
C ARG A 67 8.94 -5.03 -19.10
N PHE A 68 7.99 -4.34 -18.47
CA PHE A 68 8.26 -3.34 -17.43
C PHE A 68 8.19 -3.90 -16.01
N VAL A 69 7.88 -5.18 -15.85
CA VAL A 69 7.78 -5.83 -14.54
C VAL A 69 9.16 -6.28 -14.09
N THR A 70 9.67 -5.75 -12.99
CA THR A 70 10.97 -6.10 -12.40
C THR A 70 10.90 -7.31 -11.46
N SER A 71 9.68 -7.68 -11.01
CA SER A 71 9.43 -8.80 -10.11
C SER A 71 8.34 -9.68 -10.72
N ASP A 72 8.59 -10.95 -10.91
CA ASP A 72 7.79 -11.90 -11.71
C ASP A 72 6.29 -12.04 -11.35
N ARG A 73 5.80 -11.35 -10.35
CA ARG A 73 4.44 -11.54 -9.82
C ARG A 73 3.62 -10.28 -9.62
N LEU A 74 4.10 -9.10 -10.03
CA LEU A 74 3.44 -7.82 -9.67
C LEU A 74 3.08 -6.94 -10.86
N ILE A 75 2.46 -7.51 -11.90
CA ILE A 75 1.93 -6.70 -13.00
C ILE A 75 0.84 -5.73 -12.51
N SER A 76 0.98 -4.45 -12.84
CA SER A 76 0.13 -3.36 -12.39
C SER A 76 -0.34 -2.47 -13.55
N ARG A 77 -1.34 -1.63 -13.32
CA ARG A 77 -1.78 -0.63 -14.32
C ARG A 77 -0.66 0.30 -14.76
N SER A 78 0.32 0.59 -13.90
CA SER A 78 1.47 1.43 -14.27
C SER A 78 2.31 0.78 -15.37
N HIS A 79 2.49 -0.54 -15.36
CA HIS A 79 3.20 -1.26 -16.42
C HIS A 79 2.46 -1.18 -17.76
N PHE A 80 1.13 -1.31 -17.76
CA PHE A 80 0.31 -1.05 -18.94
C PHE A 80 0.44 0.40 -19.41
N ALA A 81 0.48 1.36 -18.48
CA ALA A 81 0.64 2.76 -18.84
C ALA A 81 1.99 3.03 -19.50
N ARG A 82 3.08 2.47 -18.99
CA ARG A 82 4.42 2.58 -19.61
C ARG A 82 4.42 1.96 -21.02
N PHE A 83 3.84 0.77 -21.18
CA PHE A 83 3.71 0.15 -22.49
C PHE A 83 2.93 1.04 -23.47
N LEU A 84 1.79 1.60 -23.06
CA LEU A 84 0.96 2.43 -23.93
C LEU A 84 1.64 3.75 -24.33
N VAL A 85 2.52 4.29 -23.49
CA VAL A 85 3.38 5.43 -23.87
C VAL A 85 4.43 4.99 -24.88
N GLU A 86 5.16 3.89 -24.62
CA GLU A 86 6.16 3.36 -25.54
C GLU A 86 5.56 3.01 -26.91
N ALA A 87 4.38 2.44 -26.93
CA ALA A 87 3.64 2.11 -28.16
C ALA A 87 3.00 3.32 -28.87
N GLY A 88 3.20 4.53 -28.35
CA GLY A 88 2.73 5.78 -28.99
C GLY A 88 1.23 6.08 -28.81
N HIS A 89 0.52 5.34 -27.97
CA HIS A 89 -0.91 5.60 -27.72
C HIS A 89 -1.17 6.84 -26.87
N ALA A 90 -0.16 7.31 -26.13
CA ALA A 90 -0.22 8.55 -25.36
C ALA A 90 1.19 9.15 -25.19
N ARG A 91 1.28 10.43 -24.82
CA ARG A 91 2.54 11.13 -24.63
C ARG A 91 3.18 10.84 -23.26
N GLU A 92 2.35 10.64 -22.24
CA GLU A 92 2.78 10.43 -20.87
C GLU A 92 1.84 9.48 -20.10
N VAL A 93 2.32 8.92 -19.00
CA VAL A 93 1.56 7.96 -18.16
C VAL A 93 0.24 8.55 -17.67
N LYS A 94 0.21 9.84 -17.31
CA LYS A 94 -1.00 10.53 -16.85
C LYS A 94 -2.11 10.55 -17.92
N ASP A 95 -1.73 10.77 -19.17
CA ASP A 95 -2.66 10.73 -20.31
C ASP A 95 -3.21 9.32 -20.54
N VAL A 96 -2.37 8.29 -20.34
CA VAL A 96 -2.83 6.89 -20.44
C VAL A 96 -3.92 6.60 -19.41
N PHE A 97 -3.70 6.98 -18.15
CA PHE A 97 -4.73 6.78 -17.12
C PHE A 97 -6.04 7.48 -17.51
N LYS A 98 -5.96 8.74 -17.93
CA LYS A 98 -7.14 9.53 -18.32
C LYS A 98 -7.90 8.94 -19.51
N ARG A 99 -7.20 8.38 -20.50
CA ARG A 99 -7.79 7.91 -21.75
C ARG A 99 -8.15 6.42 -21.74
N TYR A 100 -7.39 5.58 -21.02
CA TYR A 100 -7.48 4.13 -21.15
C TYR A 100 -7.70 3.38 -19.83
N LEU A 101 -7.15 3.81 -18.68
CA LEU A 101 -7.06 2.98 -17.48
C LEU A 101 -7.87 3.48 -16.28
N ALA A 102 -8.43 4.70 -16.33
CA ALA A 102 -9.32 5.22 -15.28
C ALA A 102 -10.71 4.57 -15.35
N VAL A 103 -11.51 4.77 -14.29
CA VAL A 103 -12.91 4.32 -14.23
C VAL A 103 -13.68 4.76 -15.48
N GLY A 104 -14.42 3.84 -16.10
CA GLY A 104 -15.18 4.07 -17.32
C GLY A 104 -14.35 4.14 -18.59
N LYS A 105 -13.06 3.81 -18.56
CA LYS A 105 -12.19 3.78 -19.76
C LYS A 105 -11.99 2.34 -20.27
N PRO A 106 -11.59 2.16 -21.54
CA PRO A 106 -11.51 0.83 -22.17
C PRO A 106 -10.68 -0.20 -21.42
N GLY A 107 -9.56 0.17 -20.84
CA GLY A 107 -8.71 -0.74 -20.06
C GLY A 107 -9.01 -0.73 -18.56
N TYR A 108 -10.12 -0.13 -18.13
CA TYR A 108 -10.51 -0.21 -16.73
C TYR A 108 -11.14 -1.57 -16.41
N VAL A 109 -10.55 -2.27 -15.44
CA VAL A 109 -11.10 -3.49 -14.88
C VAL A 109 -11.24 -3.31 -13.38
N ALA A 110 -12.48 -3.39 -12.90
CA ALA A 110 -12.75 -3.41 -11.46
C ALA A 110 -12.06 -4.63 -10.83
N HIS A 111 -11.56 -4.47 -9.64
CA HIS A 111 -10.91 -5.53 -8.90
C HIS A 111 -11.31 -5.44 -7.43
N ALA A 112 -11.73 -6.56 -6.88
CA ALA A 112 -11.88 -6.72 -5.44
C ALA A 112 -10.57 -7.31 -4.89
N TRP A 113 -9.95 -6.58 -4.01
CA TRP A 113 -8.82 -7.04 -3.20
C TRP A 113 -9.34 -7.86 -2.01
N ALA A 114 -8.44 -8.29 -1.13
CA ALA A 114 -8.84 -8.81 0.17
C ALA A 114 -9.79 -7.83 0.88
N SER A 115 -10.69 -8.36 1.70
CA SER A 115 -11.46 -7.48 2.60
C SER A 115 -10.57 -6.91 3.69
N LEU A 116 -10.99 -5.79 4.28
CA LEU A 116 -10.27 -5.16 5.38
C LEU A 116 -10.08 -6.12 6.58
N PRO A 117 -11.12 -6.84 7.05
CA PRO A 117 -10.97 -7.82 8.13
C PRO A 117 -10.01 -8.98 7.78
N ASP A 118 -10.08 -9.52 6.55
CA ASP A 118 -9.22 -10.63 6.15
C ASP A 118 -7.75 -10.22 6.16
N ALA A 119 -7.42 -9.06 5.57
CA ALA A 119 -6.06 -8.56 5.51
C ALA A 119 -5.48 -8.34 6.92
N ILE A 120 -6.26 -7.75 7.82
CA ILE A 120 -5.84 -7.53 9.22
C ILE A 120 -5.65 -8.87 9.94
N ALA A 121 -6.56 -9.82 9.76
CA ALA A 121 -6.44 -11.15 10.35
C ALA A 121 -5.18 -11.90 9.89
N TRP A 122 -4.80 -11.79 8.60
CA TRP A 122 -3.55 -12.38 8.10
C TRP A 122 -2.30 -11.73 8.70
N ILE A 123 -2.33 -10.40 8.87
CA ILE A 123 -1.23 -9.64 9.48
C ILE A 123 -1.06 -10.07 10.93
N HIS A 124 -2.13 -10.15 11.70
CA HIS A 124 -2.10 -10.57 13.10
C HIS A 124 -1.69 -12.05 13.25
N ALA A 125 -2.14 -12.94 12.35
CA ALA A 125 -1.70 -14.32 12.34
C ALA A 125 -0.18 -14.44 12.16
N ALA A 126 0.44 -13.51 11.42
CA ALA A 126 1.89 -13.41 11.27
C ALA A 126 2.58 -12.66 12.42
N GLY A 127 1.85 -12.33 13.48
CA GLY A 127 2.36 -11.60 14.66
C GLY A 127 2.70 -10.13 14.38
N GLY A 128 2.25 -9.59 13.26
CA GLY A 128 2.50 -8.21 12.83
C GLY A 128 1.45 -7.21 13.34
N LEU A 129 1.68 -5.95 12.99
CA LEU A 129 0.78 -4.83 13.22
C LEU A 129 0.19 -4.34 11.90
N ALA A 130 -1.12 -4.09 11.90
CA ALA A 130 -1.85 -3.55 10.76
C ALA A 130 -1.90 -2.02 10.83
N VAL A 131 -1.34 -1.34 9.82
CA VAL A 131 -1.27 0.13 9.76
C VAL A 131 -2.06 0.62 8.54
N LEU A 132 -3.03 1.49 8.72
CA LEU A 132 -3.70 2.16 7.60
C LEU A 132 -2.74 3.15 6.95
N ALA A 133 -2.33 2.87 5.71
CA ALA A 133 -1.34 3.66 5.00
C ALA A 133 -1.92 4.96 4.44
N HIS A 134 -1.13 6.03 4.42
CA HIS A 134 -1.36 7.32 3.75
C HIS A 134 -2.84 7.73 3.60
N PRO A 135 -3.63 7.82 4.69
CA PRO A 135 -5.08 8.06 4.61
C PRO A 135 -5.46 9.37 3.90
N GLY A 136 -4.58 10.36 3.84
CA GLY A 136 -4.79 11.61 3.10
C GLY A 136 -4.86 11.47 1.59
N ARG A 137 -4.47 10.31 1.02
CA ARG A 137 -4.61 10.03 -0.42
C ARG A 137 -6.00 9.57 -0.82
N TYR A 138 -6.82 9.12 0.14
CA TYR A 138 -8.14 8.59 -0.18
C TYR A 138 -9.13 9.71 -0.45
N LYS A 139 -9.80 9.63 -1.60
CA LYS A 139 -10.82 10.61 -2.01
C LYS A 139 -12.16 10.27 -1.35
N VAL A 140 -12.21 10.43 -0.04
CA VAL A 140 -13.40 10.22 0.77
C VAL A 140 -13.78 11.52 1.49
N THR A 141 -15.05 11.67 1.84
CA THR A 141 -15.52 12.77 2.67
C THR A 141 -15.05 12.61 4.12
N ALA A 142 -15.11 13.66 4.94
CA ALA A 142 -14.80 13.55 6.36
C ALA A 142 -15.65 12.46 7.07
N THR A 143 -16.92 12.33 6.72
CA THR A 143 -17.79 11.25 7.23
C THR A 143 -17.33 9.88 6.73
N GLY A 144 -16.93 9.77 5.46
CA GLY A 144 -16.35 8.55 4.89
C GLY A 144 -15.05 8.16 5.60
N MET A 145 -14.17 9.12 5.87
CA MET A 145 -12.93 8.86 6.62
C MET A 145 -13.22 8.36 8.03
N ARG A 146 -14.14 8.98 8.75
CA ARG A 146 -14.54 8.49 10.08
C ARG A 146 -15.07 7.06 10.03
N ARG A 147 -15.87 6.72 9.02
CA ARG A 147 -16.37 5.36 8.83
C ARG A 147 -15.25 4.38 8.52
N LEU A 148 -14.32 4.73 7.62
CA LEU A 148 -13.13 3.91 7.35
C LEU A 148 -12.34 3.63 8.63
N LEU A 149 -12.08 4.66 9.43
CA LEU A 149 -11.34 4.52 10.69
C LEU A 149 -12.10 3.68 11.73
N THR A 150 -13.44 3.79 11.77
CA THR A 150 -14.29 2.93 12.61
C THR A 150 -14.19 1.48 12.17
N ASP A 151 -14.40 1.21 10.87
CA ASP A 151 -14.36 -0.15 10.32
C ASP A 151 -12.95 -0.78 10.48
N PHE A 152 -11.89 0.03 10.31
CA PHE A 152 -10.51 -0.38 10.50
C PHE A 152 -10.22 -0.76 11.96
N ARG A 153 -10.66 0.07 12.91
CA ARG A 153 -10.54 -0.23 14.35
C ARG A 153 -11.33 -1.50 14.72
N ASP A 154 -12.56 -1.60 14.27
CA ASP A 154 -13.46 -2.71 14.61
C ASP A 154 -12.98 -4.03 13.99
N ALA A 155 -12.24 -3.98 12.88
CA ALA A 155 -11.53 -5.11 12.30
C ALA A 155 -10.21 -5.46 13.04
N GLY A 156 -9.77 -4.64 14.00
CA GLY A 156 -8.56 -4.86 14.79
C GLY A 156 -7.33 -4.07 14.29
N GLY A 157 -7.50 -3.04 13.46
CA GLY A 157 -6.39 -2.20 13.01
C GLY A 157 -5.63 -1.55 14.17
N ASP A 158 -4.30 -1.53 14.10
CA ASP A 158 -3.44 -1.12 15.23
C ASP A 158 -2.97 0.33 15.13
N ALA A 159 -2.69 0.81 13.92
CA ALA A 159 -2.07 2.10 13.71
C ALA A 159 -2.56 2.79 12.43
N ILE A 160 -2.32 4.11 12.34
CA ILE A 160 -2.51 4.86 11.10
C ILE A 160 -1.25 5.65 10.77
N GLU A 161 -0.93 5.82 9.48
CA GLU A 161 0.12 6.75 9.07
C GLU A 161 -0.34 8.19 9.30
N VAL A 162 0.34 8.86 10.22
CA VAL A 162 0.17 10.28 10.50
C VAL A 162 1.07 11.10 9.58
N LEU A 163 2.33 10.67 9.44
CA LEU A 163 3.29 11.29 8.54
C LEU A 163 3.46 10.45 7.29
N SER A 164 3.20 11.06 6.14
CA SER A 164 3.43 10.51 4.81
C SER A 164 3.77 11.65 3.86
N PRO A 165 4.59 11.45 2.83
CA PRO A 165 4.94 12.50 1.85
C PRO A 165 3.73 13.12 1.16
N SER A 166 2.64 12.38 1.10
CA SER A 166 1.38 12.82 0.50
C SER A 166 0.50 13.68 1.42
N HIS A 167 0.87 13.80 2.70
CA HIS A 167 0.11 14.59 3.67
C HIS A 167 0.61 16.03 3.75
N THR A 168 -0.31 16.97 3.78
CA THR A 168 -0.02 18.36 4.18
C THR A 168 0.15 18.42 5.70
N ALA A 169 0.78 19.50 6.23
CA ALA A 169 0.89 19.71 7.66
C ALA A 169 -0.46 19.70 8.39
N ALA A 170 -1.52 20.24 7.75
CA ALA A 170 -2.88 20.19 8.29
C ALA A 170 -3.41 18.75 8.38
N GLN A 171 -3.16 17.93 7.36
CA GLN A 171 -3.54 16.52 7.38
C GLN A 171 -2.75 15.72 8.44
N CYS A 172 -1.46 15.98 8.62
CA CYS A 172 -0.69 15.39 9.70
C CYS A 172 -1.32 15.65 11.07
N ALA A 173 -1.71 16.91 11.35
CA ALA A 173 -2.39 17.29 12.59
C ALA A 173 -3.79 16.63 12.72
N GLU A 174 -4.53 16.53 11.61
CA GLU A 174 -5.83 15.86 11.55
C GLU A 174 -5.69 14.37 11.87
N TYR A 175 -4.76 13.65 11.20
CA TYR A 175 -4.56 12.22 11.44
C TYR A 175 -3.95 11.93 12.81
N ALA A 176 -3.13 12.81 13.35
CA ALA A 176 -2.69 12.73 14.74
C ALA A 176 -3.89 12.81 15.72
N THR A 177 -4.86 13.67 15.41
CA THR A 177 -6.09 13.77 16.20
C THR A 177 -6.96 12.53 16.05
N HIS A 178 -7.06 11.97 14.83
CA HIS A 178 -7.75 10.72 14.59
C HIS A 178 -7.09 9.54 15.30
N ALA A 179 -5.77 9.44 15.27
CA ALA A 179 -5.04 8.40 16.01
C ALA A 179 -5.42 8.40 17.50
N ARG A 180 -5.40 9.56 18.15
CA ARG A 180 -5.81 9.68 19.57
C ARG A 180 -7.29 9.33 19.77
N THR A 181 -8.17 9.85 18.91
CA THR A 181 -9.64 9.68 19.06
C THR A 181 -10.07 8.22 18.92
N PHE A 182 -9.42 7.47 18.01
CA PHE A 182 -9.74 6.07 17.75
C PHE A 182 -8.87 5.08 18.55
N GLY A 183 -7.87 5.57 19.28
CA GLY A 183 -6.95 4.73 20.07
C GLY A 183 -5.90 4.02 19.21
N PHE A 184 -5.59 4.53 18.02
CA PHE A 184 -4.54 3.99 17.16
C PHE A 184 -3.16 4.47 17.58
N LEU A 185 -2.16 3.65 17.31
CA LEU A 185 -0.77 4.07 17.28
C LEU A 185 -0.55 5.02 16.07
N ALA A 186 0.41 5.92 16.18
CA ALA A 186 0.83 6.76 15.07
C ALA A 186 2.03 6.14 14.35
N SER A 187 1.96 6.08 13.02
CA SER A 187 3.03 5.60 12.16
C SER A 187 3.52 6.70 11.22
N ALA A 188 4.71 6.51 10.68
CA ALA A 188 5.31 7.37 9.68
C ALA A 188 5.99 6.53 8.59
N GLY A 189 5.84 6.95 7.34
CA GLY A 189 6.48 6.28 6.21
C GLY A 189 6.83 7.27 5.11
N THR A 190 7.88 6.97 4.33
CA THR A 190 8.28 7.76 3.15
C THR A 190 7.56 7.33 1.88
N ASP A 191 6.79 6.25 1.91
CA ASP A 191 6.15 5.65 0.71
C ASP A 191 7.17 5.49 -0.44
N TYR A 192 8.40 5.06 -0.10
CA TYR A 192 9.52 5.00 -1.02
C TYR A 192 9.38 3.84 -2.01
N HIS A 193 9.38 4.13 -3.30
CA HIS A 193 9.23 3.17 -4.39
C HIS A 193 10.51 2.98 -5.23
N GLY A 194 11.49 3.85 -5.05
CA GLY A 194 12.74 3.80 -5.79
C GLY A 194 13.30 5.18 -6.12
N PRO A 195 14.57 5.25 -6.60
CA PRO A 195 15.19 6.50 -7.01
C PRO A 195 14.39 7.15 -8.14
N GLY A 196 13.99 8.41 -7.95
CA GLY A 196 13.23 9.20 -8.93
C GLY A 196 11.73 8.86 -9.04
N GLU A 197 11.23 7.90 -8.29
CA GLU A 197 9.80 7.56 -8.22
C GLU A 197 9.13 8.07 -6.94
N SER A 198 9.92 8.39 -5.93
CA SER A 198 9.44 8.90 -4.63
C SER A 198 9.85 10.36 -4.41
N TRP A 199 9.02 11.12 -3.71
CA TRP A 199 9.27 12.53 -3.39
C TRP A 199 10.33 12.70 -2.29
N LEU A 200 10.41 11.70 -1.38
CA LEU A 200 11.36 11.66 -0.28
C LEU A 200 12.20 10.40 -0.39
N ASP A 201 13.46 10.48 0.00
CA ASP A 201 14.34 9.32 0.11
C ASP A 201 14.10 8.56 1.43
N LEU A 202 14.71 7.39 1.56
CA LEU A 202 14.61 6.59 2.77
C LEU A 202 15.11 7.38 3.98
N GLY A 203 14.22 7.55 4.97
CA GLY A 203 14.55 8.25 6.21
C GLY A 203 14.38 9.77 6.19
N ASP A 204 14.06 10.38 5.04
CA ASP A 204 13.90 11.83 4.88
C ASP A 204 12.54 12.38 5.37
N LEU A 205 12.04 11.85 6.48
CA LEU A 205 10.85 12.44 7.10
C LEU A 205 11.19 13.78 7.76
N PRO A 206 10.33 14.82 7.62
CA PRO A 206 10.55 16.12 8.22
C PRO A 206 10.79 16.03 9.73
N VAL A 207 11.90 16.59 10.22
CA VAL A 207 12.36 16.43 11.62
C VAL A 207 11.38 17.03 12.65
N GLY A 208 10.67 18.11 12.30
CA GLY A 208 9.66 18.72 13.18
C GLY A 208 8.44 17.83 13.41
N GLU A 209 8.15 16.97 12.48
CA GLU A 209 7.04 16.02 12.54
C GLU A 209 7.41 14.74 13.29
N ARG A 210 8.70 14.34 13.30
CA ARG A 210 9.22 13.26 14.16
C ARG A 210 8.97 13.51 15.64
N ALA A 211 9.16 14.74 16.11
CA ALA A 211 8.89 15.10 17.51
C ALA A 211 7.40 14.91 17.87
N THR A 212 6.50 15.19 16.93
CA THR A 212 5.05 14.96 17.11
C THR A 212 4.73 13.45 17.20
N LEU A 213 5.41 12.63 16.42
CA LEU A 213 5.26 11.17 16.47
C LEU A 213 5.75 10.58 17.80
N THR A 214 6.93 10.99 18.27
CA THR A 214 7.46 10.55 19.57
C THR A 214 6.50 10.90 20.71
N MET A 215 5.87 12.06 20.65
CA MET A 215 4.85 12.46 21.64
C MET A 215 3.54 11.66 21.56
N LEU A 216 3.22 11.09 20.37
CA LEU A 216 1.97 10.34 20.14
C LEU A 216 2.11 8.84 20.39
N THR A 217 3.28 8.28 20.10
CA THR A 217 3.54 6.85 20.26
C THR A 217 4.07 6.51 21.64
N GLY A 218 4.66 7.48 22.37
CA GLY A 218 5.53 7.25 23.51
C GLY A 218 6.71 6.33 23.14
N ASP A 219 7.82 6.46 23.80
CA ASP A 219 8.98 5.54 23.63
C ASP A 219 8.59 4.08 23.92
N ALA A 220 7.48 3.89 24.63
CA ALA A 220 6.95 2.60 25.06
C ALA A 220 6.56 1.63 23.92
N TRP A 221 6.20 2.09 22.71
CA TRP A 221 5.82 1.15 21.66
C TRP A 221 7.03 0.45 21.04
N TRP A 222 8.09 1.20 20.78
CA TRP A 222 9.33 0.65 20.23
C TRP A 222 9.99 -0.28 21.24
N ASP A 223 10.03 0.13 22.50
CA ASP A 223 10.61 -0.65 23.60
C ASP A 223 9.83 -1.93 23.88
N GLN A 224 8.49 -1.88 23.89
CA GLN A 224 7.65 -3.07 24.15
C GLN A 224 7.72 -4.14 23.08
N ASN A 225 8.00 -3.79 21.81
CA ASN A 225 8.05 -4.75 20.70
C ASN A 225 9.48 -5.21 20.37
N THR A 226 10.50 -4.46 20.76
CA THR A 226 11.91 -4.85 20.60
C THR A 226 12.42 -5.67 21.78
N GLU A 227 11.89 -5.47 23.00
CA GLU A 227 12.29 -6.26 24.19
C GLU A 227 11.63 -7.64 24.27
N LYS A 228 10.46 -7.85 23.62
CA LYS A 228 9.73 -9.12 23.70
C LYS A 228 10.34 -10.26 22.89
N ASP A 229 11.13 -9.96 21.87
CA ASP A 229 11.82 -11.00 21.10
C ASP A 229 13.03 -10.42 20.32
N PRO A 230 14.22 -10.36 20.91
CA PRO A 230 15.44 -9.94 20.23
C PRO A 230 15.84 -10.89 19.09
N GLU A 231 15.29 -12.10 18.99
CA GLU A 231 15.55 -13.05 17.91
C GLU A 231 14.65 -12.82 16.68
N ARG A 232 13.59 -12.01 16.78
CA ARG A 232 12.76 -11.58 15.64
C ARG A 232 13.46 -10.63 14.65
N ILE A 233 14.67 -10.22 14.96
CA ILE A 233 15.51 -9.44 14.05
C ILE A 233 16.15 -10.41 13.07
N VAL A 234 15.54 -10.61 11.91
CA VAL A 234 16.10 -11.44 10.83
C VAL A 234 17.44 -10.83 10.39
N PRO A 235 18.57 -11.55 10.48
CA PRO A 235 19.85 -11.04 9.97
C PRO A 235 19.76 -10.84 8.46
N ARG A 236 20.42 -9.78 7.96
CA ARG A 236 20.58 -9.54 6.52
C ARG A 236 21.09 -10.82 5.86
N THR A 237 20.24 -11.54 5.15
CA THR A 237 20.72 -12.41 4.10
C THR A 237 21.14 -11.50 2.96
N SER A 238 22.45 -11.44 2.72
CA SER A 238 23.04 -10.81 1.56
C SER A 238 22.39 -11.35 0.30
N CYS A 239 21.64 -10.53 -0.44
CA CYS A 239 21.39 -10.81 -1.84
C CYS A 239 22.72 -10.73 -2.57
N THR A 240 23.35 -11.85 -2.80
CA THR A 240 24.40 -12.00 -3.81
C THR A 240 23.73 -12.42 -5.10
N ALA A 241 23.97 -11.57 -6.15
CA ALA A 241 23.80 -11.74 -7.59
C ALA A 241 22.43 -12.18 -8.11
#